data_17c8a8e9d9dba022ee460d8d56a8f01c
#
_entry.id   17c8a8e9d9dba022ee460d8d56a8f01c
#
_cell.length_a   1.000
_cell.length_b   1.000
_cell.length_c   1.000
_cell.angle_alpha   90.00
_cell.angle_beta   90.00
_cell.angle_gamma   90.00
#
_symmetry.space_group_name_H-M   'P 1'
#
loop_
_entity.id
_entity.type
_entity.pdbx_description
1 polymer ?
#
loop_
_entity_poly.entity_id
_entity_poly.type
_entity_poly.pdbx_seq_one_letter_code
_entity_poly.pdbx_strand_id
1 'polypeptide(L)'
;MKIPVVIISYNNHRYVNNTINQLVNINPTFLNDVVIMDNNSTDIDSINFLTTTKCKVVYNTENKGPWIEKYPDFYNSLPNKFFITDPDLEFNKKLPKDFTEILSNLSNRFGCHKIGLALDISDFDQMYNAKYYFNSTIYDWEKKFWNKKINDVNFELYDAT
;
A
#
# COMPACT_ATOMS: atom_id res chain seq x y z
N MET A 1 -7.13 -16.26 8.00
CA MET A 1 -6.81 -16.31 6.55
C MET A 1 -5.65 -15.35 6.33
N LYS A 2 -4.57 -15.80 5.68
CA LYS A 2 -3.44 -14.90 5.39
C LYS A 2 -3.85 -13.91 4.31
N ILE A 3 -3.63 -12.63 4.59
CA ILE A 3 -3.92 -11.54 3.64
C ILE A 3 -2.58 -11.04 3.11
N PRO A 4 -2.21 -11.31 1.86
CA PRO A 4 -0.93 -10.87 1.32
C PRO A 4 -0.85 -9.35 1.22
N VAL A 5 0.37 -8.83 1.38
CA VAL A 5 0.71 -7.42 1.19
C VAL A 5 1.52 -7.31 -0.10
N VAL A 6 0.93 -6.72 -1.12
CA VAL A 6 1.58 -6.47 -2.42
C VAL A 6 2.28 -5.12 -2.36
N ILE A 7 3.59 -5.12 -2.63
CA ILE A 7 4.40 -3.91 -2.78
C ILE A 7 4.75 -3.76 -4.26
N ILE A 8 4.41 -2.62 -4.84
CA ILE A 8 4.72 -2.33 -6.25
C ILE A 8 6.15 -1.79 -6.33
N SER A 9 6.97 -2.38 -7.18
CA SER A 9 8.38 -2.02 -7.32
C SER A 9 8.72 -1.66 -8.76
N TYR A 10 9.52 -0.59 -8.92
CA TYR A 10 10.21 -0.24 -10.14
C TYR A 10 11.43 0.63 -9.83
N ASN A 11 12.64 0.08 -9.96
CA ASN A 11 13.91 0.79 -9.72
C ASN A 11 13.99 1.53 -8.37
N ASN A 12 13.42 0.95 -7.32
CA ASN A 12 13.24 1.63 -6.02
C ASN A 12 13.49 0.71 -4.81
N HIS A 13 14.41 -0.23 -4.93
CA HIS A 13 14.71 -1.25 -3.93
C HIS A 13 14.87 -0.73 -2.50
N ARG A 14 15.41 0.49 -2.32
CA ARG A 14 15.60 1.09 -0.98
C ARG A 14 14.26 1.33 -0.28
N TYR A 15 13.28 1.85 -1.00
CA TYR A 15 11.93 2.07 -0.48
C TYR A 15 11.23 0.74 -0.20
N VAL A 16 11.31 -0.22 -1.14
CA VAL A 16 10.75 -1.57 -0.96
C VAL A 16 11.33 -2.23 0.28
N ASN A 17 12.65 -2.21 0.46
CA ASN A 17 13.30 -2.77 1.64
C ASN A 17 12.87 -2.06 2.94
N ASN A 18 12.75 -0.73 2.91
CA ASN A 18 12.25 0.04 4.05
C ASN A 18 10.83 -0.38 4.44
N THR A 19 9.93 -0.51 3.47
CA THR A 19 8.54 -0.95 3.70
C THR A 19 8.48 -2.35 4.27
N ILE A 20 9.29 -3.28 3.76
CA ILE A 20 9.40 -4.64 4.32
C ILE A 20 9.86 -4.58 5.78
N ASN A 21 10.90 -3.80 6.07
CA ASN A 21 11.42 -3.66 7.43
C ASN A 21 10.36 -3.07 8.38
N GLN A 22 9.61 -2.07 7.95
CA GLN A 22 8.51 -1.50 8.74
C GLN A 22 7.44 -2.56 9.03
N LEU A 23 7.00 -3.32 8.04
CA LEU A 23 6.01 -4.40 8.20
C LEU A 23 6.52 -5.47 9.15
N VAL A 24 7.75 -5.92 9.02
CA VAL A 24 8.38 -6.93 9.90
C VAL A 24 8.53 -6.41 11.32
N ASN A 25 8.82 -5.12 11.52
CA ASN A 25 8.86 -4.51 12.85
C ASN A 25 7.47 -4.44 13.50
N ILE A 26 6.42 -4.22 12.72
CA ILE A 26 5.03 -4.28 13.22
C ILE A 26 4.66 -5.71 13.61
N ASN A 27 4.91 -6.66 12.71
CA ASN A 27 4.67 -8.09 12.94
C ASN A 27 5.62 -8.93 12.07
N PRO A 28 6.55 -9.71 12.68
CA PRO A 28 7.52 -10.51 11.95
C PRO A 28 6.90 -11.51 10.95
N THR A 29 5.65 -11.91 11.13
CA THR A 29 4.97 -12.85 10.22
C THR A 29 4.71 -12.25 8.84
N PHE A 30 4.70 -10.92 8.71
CA PHE A 30 4.53 -10.25 7.42
C PHE A 30 5.60 -10.61 6.39
N LEU A 31 6.80 -10.99 6.82
CA LEU A 31 7.85 -11.43 5.88
C LEU A 31 7.37 -12.54 4.93
N ASN A 32 6.49 -13.42 5.43
CA ASN A 32 5.94 -14.53 4.66
C ASN A 32 4.69 -14.16 3.83
N ASP A 33 4.14 -12.98 4.07
CA ASP A 33 2.89 -12.52 3.47
C ASP A 33 3.15 -11.39 2.44
N VAL A 34 4.36 -10.85 2.39
CA VAL A 34 4.77 -9.84 1.40
C VAL A 34 4.99 -10.49 0.04
N VAL A 35 4.41 -9.85 -0.98
CA VAL A 35 4.65 -10.15 -2.39
C VAL A 35 5.12 -8.88 -3.08
N ILE A 36 6.31 -8.89 -3.64
CA ILE A 36 6.84 -7.77 -4.42
C ILE A 36 6.42 -7.98 -5.88
N MET A 37 5.67 -7.03 -6.42
CA MET A 37 5.34 -6.99 -7.86
C MET A 37 6.34 -6.07 -8.55
N ASP A 38 7.31 -6.65 -9.23
CA ASP A 38 8.32 -5.89 -9.96
C ASP A 38 7.86 -5.53 -11.37
N ASN A 39 7.83 -4.25 -11.66
CA ASN A 39 7.43 -3.70 -12.95
C ASN A 39 8.58 -3.62 -13.96
N ASN A 40 9.36 -4.71 -14.07
CA ASN A 40 10.49 -4.80 -14.98
C ASN A 40 11.61 -3.80 -14.62
N SER A 41 12.10 -3.86 -13.39
CA SER A 41 13.23 -3.05 -12.95
C SER A 41 14.47 -3.29 -13.80
N THR A 42 15.18 -2.21 -14.11
CA THR A 42 16.41 -2.19 -14.94
C THR A 42 17.64 -1.74 -14.17
N ASP A 43 17.45 -1.13 -13.01
CA ASP A 43 18.52 -0.71 -12.11
C ASP A 43 19.18 -1.93 -11.46
N ILE A 44 20.52 -1.97 -11.52
CA ILE A 44 21.28 -3.15 -11.06
C ILE A 44 21.11 -3.44 -9.57
N ASP A 45 21.02 -2.40 -8.73
CA ASP A 45 20.85 -2.56 -7.31
C ASP A 45 19.44 -3.10 -6.98
N SER A 46 18.43 -2.67 -7.72
CA SER A 46 17.06 -3.19 -7.60
C SER A 46 16.99 -4.65 -8.05
N ILE A 47 17.63 -5.02 -9.15
CA ILE A 47 17.69 -6.40 -9.62
C ILE A 47 18.37 -7.29 -8.58
N ASN A 48 19.52 -6.86 -8.06
CA ASN A 48 20.26 -7.60 -7.03
C ASN A 48 19.42 -7.79 -5.75
N PHE A 49 18.74 -6.76 -5.31
CA PHE A 49 17.82 -6.84 -4.17
C PHE A 49 16.69 -7.85 -4.43
N LEU A 50 16.02 -7.75 -5.57
CA LEU A 50 14.89 -8.61 -5.93
C LEU A 50 15.28 -10.09 -6.04
N THR A 51 16.51 -10.38 -6.48
CA THR A 51 17.00 -11.76 -6.59
C THR A 51 17.47 -12.37 -5.25
N THR A 52 17.78 -11.53 -4.25
CA THR A 52 18.30 -11.96 -2.95
C THR A 52 17.31 -11.85 -1.80
N THR A 53 16.20 -11.14 -1.99
CA THR A 53 15.15 -10.98 -0.95
C THR A 53 14.51 -12.32 -0.56
N LYS A 54 14.07 -12.43 0.69
CA LYS A 54 13.30 -13.59 1.18
C LYS A 54 11.80 -13.51 0.84
N CYS A 55 11.34 -12.37 0.38
CA CYS A 55 9.95 -12.19 -0.02
C CYS A 55 9.68 -12.86 -1.37
N LYS A 56 8.43 -13.22 -1.61
CA LYS A 56 8.00 -13.65 -2.95
C LYS A 56 8.11 -12.47 -3.92
N VAL A 57 8.73 -12.69 -5.08
CA VAL A 57 8.82 -11.71 -6.16
C VAL A 57 8.05 -12.22 -7.38
N VAL A 58 7.25 -11.35 -7.98
CA VAL A 58 6.59 -11.55 -9.26
C VAL A 58 7.17 -10.56 -10.26
N TYR A 59 7.86 -11.07 -11.28
CA TYR A 59 8.50 -10.26 -12.29
C TYR A 59 7.57 -10.04 -13.47
N ASN A 60 7.25 -8.79 -13.76
CA ASN A 60 6.54 -8.41 -14.98
C ASN A 60 7.52 -8.20 -16.13
N THR A 61 7.08 -8.40 -17.34
CA THR A 61 7.89 -8.22 -18.57
C THR A 61 7.92 -6.78 -19.05
N GLU A 62 7.05 -5.93 -18.53
CA GLU A 62 6.92 -4.51 -18.90
C GLU A 62 6.41 -3.69 -17.71
N ASN A 63 6.71 -2.40 -17.68
CA ASN A 63 6.17 -1.47 -16.70
C ASN A 63 4.86 -0.87 -17.19
N LYS A 64 3.73 -1.30 -16.63
CA LYS A 64 2.38 -0.73 -16.88
C LYS A 64 1.94 0.26 -15.81
N GLY A 65 2.87 0.71 -14.97
CA GLY A 65 2.59 1.62 -13.85
C GLY A 65 2.07 0.92 -12.60
N PRO A 66 1.51 1.67 -11.64
CA PRO A 66 1.12 1.14 -10.33
C PRO A 66 -0.22 0.37 -10.34
N TRP A 67 -0.81 0.18 -11.49
CA TRP A 67 -2.15 -0.38 -11.65
C TRP A 67 -2.10 -1.90 -11.75
N ILE A 68 -2.37 -2.58 -10.62
CA ILE A 68 -2.28 -4.04 -10.51
C ILE A 68 -3.22 -4.77 -11.47
N GLU A 69 -4.37 -4.18 -11.81
CA GLU A 69 -5.34 -4.74 -12.74
C GLU A 69 -4.85 -4.81 -14.19
N LYS A 70 -3.79 -4.08 -14.51
CA LYS A 70 -3.13 -4.17 -15.83
C LYS A 70 -2.27 -5.44 -16.00
N TYR A 71 -2.14 -6.23 -14.92
CA TYR A 71 -1.43 -7.50 -14.87
C TYR A 71 -2.41 -8.63 -14.52
N PRO A 72 -3.30 -9.02 -15.45
CA PRO A 72 -4.45 -9.89 -15.16
C PRO A 72 -4.06 -11.24 -14.58
N ASP A 73 -2.97 -11.85 -15.03
CA ASP A 73 -2.53 -13.16 -14.53
C ASP A 73 -2.14 -13.06 -13.05
N PHE A 74 -1.42 -12.01 -12.68
CA PHE A 74 -1.07 -11.75 -11.30
C PHE A 74 -2.31 -11.38 -10.47
N TYR A 75 -3.11 -10.43 -10.94
CA TYR A 75 -4.32 -9.97 -10.25
C TYR A 75 -5.27 -11.12 -9.95
N ASN A 76 -5.54 -11.99 -10.93
CA ASN A 76 -6.42 -13.14 -10.78
C ASN A 76 -5.82 -14.25 -9.89
N SER A 77 -4.51 -14.24 -9.65
CA SER A 77 -3.85 -15.17 -8.73
C SER A 77 -3.94 -14.76 -7.26
N LEU A 78 -4.34 -13.52 -6.99
CA LEU A 78 -4.49 -13.01 -5.64
C LEU A 78 -5.77 -13.56 -4.98
N PRO A 79 -5.78 -13.74 -3.66
CA PRO A 79 -7.01 -14.09 -2.95
C PRO A 79 -8.01 -12.91 -2.99
N ASN A 80 -9.27 -13.18 -2.64
CA ASN A 80 -10.33 -12.15 -2.61
C ASN A 80 -10.03 -10.94 -1.75
N LYS A 81 -9.08 -11.06 -0.81
CA LYS A 81 -8.60 -9.96 0.02
C LYS A 81 -7.08 -9.90 -0.01
N PHE A 82 -6.56 -8.77 -0.33
CA PHE A 82 -5.14 -8.46 -0.31
C PHE A 82 -4.94 -6.98 0.00
N PHE A 83 -3.74 -6.65 0.48
CA PHE A 83 -3.29 -5.28 0.61
C PHE A 83 -2.41 -4.92 -0.57
N ILE A 84 -2.47 -3.67 -0.96
CA ILE A 84 -1.56 -3.08 -1.92
C ILE A 84 -1.00 -1.79 -1.33
N THR A 85 0.29 -1.57 -1.48
CA THR A 85 0.95 -0.35 -1.00
C THR A 85 2.02 0.11 -1.98
N ASP A 86 2.17 1.42 -2.08
CA ASP A 86 3.37 2.02 -2.65
C ASP A 86 4.55 1.80 -1.68
N PRO A 87 5.77 1.73 -2.17
CA PRO A 87 6.93 1.39 -1.33
C PRO A 87 7.49 2.57 -0.54
N ASP A 88 7.10 3.80 -0.83
CA ASP A 88 7.65 5.05 -0.30
C ASP A 88 6.83 5.62 0.88
N LEU A 89 5.98 4.80 1.49
CA LEU A 89 5.18 5.19 2.64
C LEU A 89 5.87 4.87 3.97
N GLU A 90 5.67 5.73 4.96
CA GLU A 90 6.03 5.47 6.36
C GLU A 90 4.78 5.10 7.15
N PHE A 91 4.78 3.91 7.75
CA PHE A 91 3.68 3.47 8.60
C PHE A 91 3.74 4.10 9.98
N ASN A 92 2.57 4.44 10.53
CA ASN A 92 2.48 4.92 11.90
C ASN A 92 3.05 3.88 12.87
N LYS A 93 3.98 4.29 13.74
CA LYS A 93 4.63 3.42 14.74
C LYS A 93 3.66 2.78 15.74
N LYS A 94 2.44 3.35 15.85
CA LYS A 94 1.36 2.83 16.69
C LYS A 94 0.39 1.92 15.93
N LEU A 95 0.69 1.59 14.68
CA LEU A 95 -0.18 0.70 13.89
C LEU A 95 -0.28 -0.67 14.59
N PRO A 96 -1.50 -1.19 14.82
CA PRO A 96 -1.69 -2.49 15.46
C PRO A 96 -1.04 -3.63 14.66
N LYS A 97 -0.56 -4.65 15.35
CA LYS A 97 0.09 -5.82 14.71
C LYS A 97 -0.86 -6.60 13.77
N ASP A 98 -2.13 -6.49 14.03
CA ASP A 98 -3.24 -7.14 13.31
C ASP A 98 -4.03 -6.15 12.43
N PHE A 99 -3.42 -5.02 12.04
CA PHE A 99 -4.10 -3.97 11.27
C PHE A 99 -4.75 -4.51 9.98
N THR A 100 -4.17 -5.51 9.36
CA THR A 100 -4.73 -6.14 8.16
C THR A 100 -6.06 -6.84 8.45
N GLU A 101 -6.16 -7.52 9.60
CA GLU A 101 -7.40 -8.15 10.05
C GLU A 101 -8.44 -7.10 10.44
N ILE A 102 -8.01 -6.04 11.13
CA ILE A 102 -8.88 -4.91 11.49
C ILE A 102 -9.51 -4.31 10.23
N LEU A 103 -8.69 -3.96 9.22
CA LEU A 103 -9.19 -3.39 7.98
C LEU A 103 -10.08 -4.38 7.21
N SER A 104 -9.74 -5.67 7.19
CA SER A 104 -10.57 -6.70 6.59
C SER A 104 -11.95 -6.81 7.26
N ASN A 105 -12.00 -6.72 8.59
CA ASN A 105 -13.25 -6.75 9.35
C ASN A 105 -14.08 -5.50 9.11
N LEU A 106 -13.46 -4.36 8.99
CA LEU A 106 -14.12 -3.09 8.64
C LEU A 106 -14.71 -3.14 7.23
N SER A 107 -13.96 -3.66 6.25
CA SER A 107 -14.47 -3.90 4.89
C SER A 107 -15.76 -4.73 4.91
N ASN A 108 -15.78 -5.82 5.68
CA ASN A 108 -16.98 -6.65 5.82
C ASN A 108 -18.12 -5.91 6.53
N ARG A 109 -17.80 -5.20 7.62
CA ARG A 109 -18.80 -4.49 8.43
C ARG A 109 -19.52 -3.39 7.64
N PHE A 110 -18.80 -2.68 6.80
CA PHE A 110 -19.34 -1.56 6.03
C PHE A 110 -19.70 -1.90 4.58
N GLY A 111 -19.48 -3.15 4.16
CA GLY A 111 -19.76 -3.61 2.80
C GLY A 111 -18.92 -2.89 1.73
N CYS A 112 -17.74 -2.36 2.08
CA CYS A 112 -16.90 -1.63 1.16
C CYS A 112 -15.83 -2.54 0.54
N HIS A 113 -15.60 -2.37 -0.77
CA HIS A 113 -14.61 -3.17 -1.51
C HIS A 113 -13.17 -2.65 -1.35
N LYS A 114 -12.99 -1.37 -1.04
CA LYS A 114 -11.70 -0.75 -0.75
C LYS A 114 -11.72 -0.13 0.63
N ILE A 115 -10.68 -0.37 1.40
CA ILE A 115 -10.43 0.28 2.68
C ILE A 115 -8.92 0.47 2.83
N GLY A 116 -8.51 1.60 3.35
CA GLY A 116 -7.09 1.92 3.49
C GLY A 116 -6.78 2.74 4.71
N LEU A 117 -5.50 2.94 4.95
CA LEU A 117 -4.98 3.89 5.93
C LEU A 117 -4.96 5.28 5.28
N ALA A 118 -5.45 6.29 5.98
CA ALA A 118 -5.32 7.67 5.53
C ALA A 118 -3.89 8.16 5.76
N LEU A 119 -3.38 9.02 4.87
CA LEU A 119 -2.11 9.69 5.07
C LEU A 119 -2.22 10.69 6.23
N ASP A 120 -1.15 10.83 7.02
CA ASP A 120 -1.04 11.89 8.00
C ASP A 120 -0.97 13.24 7.28
N ILE A 121 -1.77 14.20 7.73
CA ILE A 121 -1.83 15.56 7.19
C ILE A 121 -1.48 16.61 8.25
N SER A 122 -0.89 16.19 9.37
CA SER A 122 -0.55 17.11 10.47
C SER A 122 0.59 18.07 10.12
N ASP A 123 1.41 17.72 9.13
CA ASP A 123 2.53 18.49 8.61
C ASP A 123 2.21 19.20 7.28
N PHE A 124 0.95 19.59 7.10
CA PHE A 124 0.44 20.18 5.86
C PHE A 124 1.24 21.40 5.36
N ASP A 125 1.90 22.11 6.25
CA ASP A 125 2.77 23.25 5.97
C ASP A 125 4.08 22.87 5.25
N GLN A 126 4.47 21.59 5.35
CA GLN A 126 5.63 21.01 4.67
C GLN A 126 5.26 20.30 3.37
N MET A 127 3.97 20.12 3.10
CA MET A 127 3.50 19.46 1.89
C MET A 127 3.69 20.33 0.65
N TYR A 128 3.99 19.68 -0.47
CA TYR A 128 4.05 20.36 -1.76
C TYR A 128 2.72 20.99 -2.11
N ASN A 129 2.75 22.31 -2.39
CA ASN A 129 1.57 23.08 -2.78
C ASN A 129 1.26 22.98 -4.30
N ALA A 130 1.84 21.98 -4.98
CA ALA A 130 1.54 21.72 -6.39
C ALA A 130 0.12 21.17 -6.53
N LYS A 131 -0.60 21.67 -7.52
CA LYS A 131 -1.93 21.18 -7.85
C LYS A 131 -1.81 19.88 -8.63
N TYR A 132 -2.49 18.85 -8.13
CA TYR A 132 -2.50 17.51 -8.68
C TYR A 132 -3.86 17.18 -9.34
N TYR A 133 -4.45 16.11 -8.99
CA TYR A 133 -5.74 15.63 -9.52
C TYR A 133 -6.84 16.67 -9.29
N PHE A 134 -7.65 16.93 -10.30
CA PHE A 134 -8.78 17.88 -10.24
C PHE A 134 -8.42 19.28 -9.69
N ASN A 135 -7.21 19.77 -9.97
CA ASN A 135 -6.75 21.08 -9.50
C ASN A 135 -6.67 21.21 -7.97
N SER A 136 -6.64 20.09 -7.24
CA SER A 136 -6.49 20.03 -5.78
C SER A 136 -5.04 19.82 -5.37
N THR A 137 -4.64 20.35 -4.22
CA THR A 137 -3.37 20.00 -3.57
C THR A 137 -3.45 18.59 -2.98
N ILE A 138 -2.30 17.98 -2.64
CA ILE A 138 -2.27 16.71 -1.90
C ILE A 138 -3.04 16.85 -0.58
N TYR A 139 -2.83 17.96 0.14
CA TYR A 139 -3.55 18.24 1.38
C TYR A 139 -5.07 18.28 1.19
N ASP A 140 -5.56 19.01 0.17
CA ASP A 140 -7.00 19.11 -0.07
C ASP A 140 -7.62 17.77 -0.44
N TRP A 141 -6.84 16.90 -1.11
CA TRP A 141 -7.27 15.56 -1.45
C TRP A 141 -7.33 14.67 -0.21
N GLU A 142 -6.26 14.60 0.57
CA GLU A 142 -6.18 13.75 1.74
C GLU A 142 -7.10 14.19 2.88
N LYS A 143 -7.31 15.49 3.06
CA LYS A 143 -8.21 16.06 4.07
C LYS A 143 -9.63 15.49 4.00
N LYS A 144 -10.08 15.08 2.83
CA LYS A 144 -11.41 14.47 2.65
C LYS A 144 -11.57 13.21 3.49
N PHE A 145 -10.50 12.42 3.64
CA PHE A 145 -10.51 11.19 4.42
C PHE A 145 -10.53 11.42 5.94
N TRP A 146 -10.37 12.67 6.40
CA TRP A 146 -10.39 13.05 7.81
C TRP A 146 -11.67 13.76 8.25
N ASN A 147 -12.53 14.16 7.30
CA ASN A 147 -13.64 15.05 7.58
C ASN A 147 -14.92 14.36 8.09
N LYS A 148 -15.07 13.05 7.90
CA LYS A 148 -16.26 12.30 8.36
C LYS A 148 -15.85 11.14 9.23
N LYS A 149 -16.53 11.00 10.38
CA LYS A 149 -16.37 9.87 11.29
C LYS A 149 -17.63 9.02 11.26
N ILE A 150 -17.47 7.72 11.29
CA ILE A 150 -18.58 6.78 11.39
C ILE A 150 -18.44 6.02 12.71
N ASN A 151 -19.40 6.21 13.64
CA ASN A 151 -19.55 5.46 14.88
C ASN A 151 -18.26 5.33 15.70
N ASP A 152 -17.71 6.45 16.18
CA ASP A 152 -16.54 6.52 17.08
C ASP A 152 -15.26 5.83 16.58
N VAL A 153 -15.29 5.24 15.42
CA VAL A 153 -14.11 4.74 14.72
C VAL A 153 -13.61 5.84 13.81
N ASN A 154 -12.33 6.21 13.90
CA ASN A 154 -11.71 7.21 13.04
C ASN A 154 -11.53 6.68 11.61
N PHE A 155 -12.65 6.38 10.94
CA PHE A 155 -12.67 5.91 9.56
C PHE A 155 -13.61 6.77 8.76
N GLU A 156 -13.13 7.26 7.65
CA GLU A 156 -14.00 7.78 6.61
C GLU A 156 -14.28 6.69 5.58
N LEU A 157 -15.56 6.56 5.23
CA LEU A 157 -15.96 5.89 4.01
C LEU A 157 -15.87 6.91 2.88
N TYR A 158 -14.91 6.72 2.01
CA TYR A 158 -14.87 7.36 0.71
C TYR A 158 -15.29 6.33 -0.33
N ASP A 159 -16.38 6.59 -1.03
CA ASP A 159 -16.78 5.84 -2.21
C ASP A 159 -15.94 6.36 -3.38
N ALA A 160 -14.93 5.59 -3.74
CA ALA A 160 -14.10 5.85 -4.92
C ALA A 160 -14.74 5.13 -6.11
N THR A 161 -15.91 5.61 -6.56
CA THR A 161 -16.46 5.25 -7.86
C THR A 161 -15.72 5.94 -9.00
#